data_fbc843cd643ca163df08603f56d325e7
#
_entry.id   fbc843cd643ca163df08603f56d325e7
#
_cell.length_a   1.000
_cell.length_b   1.000
_cell.length_c   1.000
_cell.angle_alpha   90.00
_cell.angle_beta   90.00
_cell.angle_gamma   90.00
#
_symmetry.space_group_name_H-M   'P 1'
#
loop_
_entity.id
_entity.type
_entity.pdbx_description
1 polymer ?
#
loop_
_entity_poly.entity_id
_entity_poly.type
_entity_poly.pdbx_seq_one_letter_code
_entity_poly.pdbx_strand_id
1 'polypeptide(L)'
;ASATAIYGSRASNGVVLITTKRGEEGKAKIQYEGYVGWQAMPKYLDVMNLPQYAEFYNVRAKIQGWGEREDYKDPYLLTNGTDWQRELFQTAFMQNHNVNISGGNKDMHYSLSGGYLDQDGVGIGSGFTRASFRANFDTNVTNWLQVGVNTAYSNTKQNITFTENNVINTALNQFPDVAPRNPDGSYGVPQTNDFATYYSNPIFEANMKENRTNNYQLDYNVFANIKPVKGLNIRIEYGGNRGWYNTYYFVPDYSYGDIKVESQSTRGKNLSKYNSFKQYATYDFDPFKNNHFQIMLGHEAQWGNWESLSGSRKGYLSDAIHSLNAGDSKTATNSNDDGTPWSIESYFGRFNYNLLDRYLLTATLRTDGSS
;
A
#
# COMPACT_ATOMS: atom_id res chain seq x y z
N ALA A 1 -8.10 26.63 -8.15
CA ALA A 1 -9.17 26.82 -9.16
C ALA A 1 -8.74 26.44 -10.58
N SER A 2 -7.54 26.78 -11.05
CA SER A 2 -7.12 26.46 -12.44
C SER A 2 -6.84 24.95 -12.68
N ALA A 3 -6.44 24.21 -11.66
CA ALA A 3 -6.17 22.78 -11.78
C ALA A 3 -7.48 21.96 -11.90
N THR A 4 -8.53 22.32 -11.16
CA THR A 4 -9.82 21.63 -11.20
C THR A 4 -10.50 21.71 -12.56
N ALA A 5 -10.28 22.80 -13.29
CA ALA A 5 -10.85 23.01 -14.63
C ALA A 5 -10.32 22.03 -15.70
N ILE A 6 -9.09 21.48 -15.54
CA ILE A 6 -8.56 20.47 -16.46
C ILE A 6 -8.72 19.05 -15.92
N TYR A 7 -8.51 18.88 -14.60
CA TYR A 7 -8.46 17.57 -13.97
C TYR A 7 -9.77 17.14 -13.29
N GLY A 8 -10.81 17.98 -13.38
CA GLY A 8 -12.15 17.73 -12.87
C GLY A 8 -12.30 18.00 -11.35
N SER A 9 -13.50 17.74 -10.85
CA SER A 9 -13.87 17.96 -9.44
C SER A 9 -12.99 17.18 -8.45
N ARG A 10 -12.42 16.04 -8.85
CA ARG A 10 -11.47 15.25 -8.05
C ARG A 10 -10.17 15.98 -7.73
N ALA A 11 -9.84 17.03 -8.46
CA ALA A 11 -8.67 17.87 -8.23
C ALA A 11 -8.92 19.03 -7.25
N SER A 12 -10.04 19.04 -6.52
CA SER A 12 -10.39 20.08 -5.53
C SER A 12 -9.32 20.25 -4.43
N ASN A 13 -8.67 19.15 -4.04
CA ASN A 13 -7.59 19.13 -3.05
C ASN A 13 -6.18 19.33 -3.66
N GLY A 14 -6.10 19.69 -4.94
CA GLY A 14 -4.85 19.88 -5.67
C GLY A 14 -4.52 18.71 -6.60
N VAL A 15 -3.50 18.91 -7.44
CA VAL A 15 -2.99 17.94 -8.40
C VAL A 15 -1.49 17.79 -8.22
N VAL A 16 -1.03 16.55 -8.09
CA VAL A 16 0.38 16.21 -8.15
C VAL A 16 0.69 15.66 -9.54
N LEU A 17 1.42 16.43 -10.33
CA LEU A 17 1.84 16.02 -11.66
C LEU A 17 3.18 15.28 -11.59
N ILE A 18 3.17 13.99 -11.92
CA ILE A 18 4.36 13.15 -11.96
C ILE A 18 4.75 12.93 -13.42
N THR A 19 5.89 13.49 -13.81
CA THR A 19 6.48 13.25 -15.13
C THR A 19 7.59 12.22 -15.00
N THR A 20 7.42 11.07 -15.65
CA THR A 20 8.45 10.01 -15.63
C THR A 20 9.60 10.37 -16.56
N LYS A 21 10.81 9.91 -16.23
CA LYS A 21 11.98 10.04 -17.10
C LYS A 21 11.69 9.37 -18.45
N ARG A 22 12.04 10.06 -19.51
CA ARG A 22 12.01 9.54 -20.90
C ARG A 22 13.44 9.33 -21.38
N GLY A 23 13.60 8.57 -22.46
CA GLY A 23 14.88 8.50 -23.15
C GLY A 23 15.23 9.84 -23.76
N GLU A 24 16.53 10.14 -23.80
CA GLU A 24 17.10 11.30 -24.49
C GLU A 24 17.83 10.81 -25.74
N GLU A 25 17.99 11.70 -26.73
CA GLU A 25 18.80 11.44 -27.92
C GLU A 25 20.23 11.11 -27.50
N GLY A 26 20.79 10.00 -28.01
CA GLY A 26 22.14 9.57 -27.74
C GLY A 26 22.29 8.08 -27.51
N LYS A 27 23.50 7.68 -27.16
CA LYS A 27 23.80 6.27 -26.81
C LYS A 27 23.03 5.85 -25.56
N ALA A 28 22.70 4.56 -25.51
CA ALA A 28 22.09 3.98 -24.33
C ALA A 28 22.90 4.27 -23.06
N LYS A 29 22.22 4.82 -22.05
CA LYS A 29 22.77 5.07 -20.70
C LYS A 29 22.19 4.04 -19.75
N ILE A 30 23.05 3.37 -18.99
CA ILE A 30 22.66 2.43 -17.94
C ILE A 30 22.97 3.13 -16.61
N GLN A 31 21.96 3.23 -15.75
CA GLN A 31 22.10 3.79 -14.41
C GLN A 31 21.67 2.73 -13.39
N TYR A 32 22.48 2.57 -12.38
CA TYR A 32 22.15 1.77 -11.22
C TYR A 32 22.16 2.67 -9.99
N GLU A 33 21.10 2.53 -9.18
CA GLU A 33 20.98 3.18 -7.87
C GLU A 33 20.61 2.09 -6.86
N GLY A 34 21.35 2.01 -5.77
CA GLY A 34 21.08 1.04 -4.73
C GLY A 34 21.50 1.56 -3.36
N TYR A 35 20.78 1.12 -2.35
CA TYR A 35 21.18 1.30 -0.97
C TYR A 35 20.82 0.08 -0.14
N VAL A 36 21.56 -0.09 0.96
CA VAL A 36 21.26 -1.01 2.05
C VAL A 36 21.26 -0.22 3.35
N GLY A 37 20.48 -0.67 4.33
CA GLY A 37 20.38 0.01 5.59
C GLY A 37 19.77 -0.86 6.67
N TRP A 38 19.80 -0.34 7.88
CA TRP A 38 19.15 -0.94 9.04
C TRP A 38 18.25 0.09 9.69
N GLN A 39 17.11 -0.36 10.15
CA GLN A 39 16.14 0.44 10.87
C GLN A 39 15.87 -0.18 12.24
N ALA A 40 15.70 0.65 13.24
CA ALA A 40 15.40 0.22 14.60
C ALA A 40 14.39 1.18 15.22
N MET A 41 13.75 0.75 16.30
CA MET A 41 12.88 1.64 17.08
C MET A 41 13.69 2.80 17.67
N PRO A 42 13.30 4.04 17.43
CA PRO A 42 14.04 5.21 17.95
C PRO A 42 13.81 5.42 19.45
N LYS A 43 12.66 4.98 19.97
CA LYS A 43 12.30 5.12 21.39
C LYS A 43 11.23 4.10 21.76
N TYR A 44 11.36 3.54 22.95
CA TYR A 44 10.35 2.71 23.60
C TYR A 44 9.52 3.58 24.58
N LEU A 45 8.30 3.14 24.85
CA LEU A 45 7.47 3.75 25.88
C LEU A 45 7.91 3.24 27.25
N ASP A 46 7.87 4.12 28.25
CA ASP A 46 8.10 3.74 29.62
C ASP A 46 6.85 3.02 30.16
N VAL A 47 6.97 1.72 30.36
CA VAL A 47 5.92 0.86 30.95
C VAL A 47 6.42 0.30 32.28
N MET A 48 5.52 -0.19 33.12
CA MET A 48 5.89 -0.77 34.40
C MET A 48 6.74 -2.04 34.21
N ASN A 49 7.84 -2.16 34.91
CA ASN A 49 8.54 -3.44 35.08
C ASN A 49 7.83 -4.31 36.13
N LEU A 50 8.26 -5.54 36.30
CA LEU A 50 7.57 -6.50 37.21
C LEU A 50 7.49 -6.01 38.65
N PRO A 51 8.55 -5.48 39.31
CA PRO A 51 8.44 -4.88 40.66
C PRO A 51 7.38 -3.78 40.76
N GLN A 52 7.38 -2.84 39.81
CA GLN A 52 6.42 -1.72 39.78
C GLN A 52 4.99 -2.23 39.56
N TYR A 53 4.84 -3.22 38.68
CA TYR A 53 3.55 -3.85 38.46
C TYR A 53 3.02 -4.58 39.67
N ALA A 54 3.88 -5.32 40.38
CA ALA A 54 3.53 -6.01 41.62
C ALA A 54 3.11 -5.03 42.73
N GLU A 55 3.82 -3.93 42.90
CA GLU A 55 3.41 -2.87 43.84
C GLU A 55 2.05 -2.28 43.46
N PHE A 56 1.85 -1.95 42.17
CA PHE A 56 0.57 -1.44 41.67
C PHE A 56 -0.56 -2.44 41.90
N TYR A 57 -0.32 -3.74 41.63
CA TYR A 57 -1.30 -4.80 41.86
C TYR A 57 -1.67 -4.90 43.32
N ASN A 58 -0.67 -4.94 44.25
CA ASN A 58 -0.92 -5.04 45.66
C ASN A 58 -1.77 -3.87 46.21
N VAL A 59 -1.49 -2.64 45.75
CA VAL A 59 -2.27 -1.47 46.16
C VAL A 59 -3.74 -1.62 45.62
N ARG A 60 -3.91 -2.03 44.39
CA ARG A 60 -5.26 -2.22 43.81
C ARG A 60 -5.99 -3.38 44.44
N ALA A 61 -5.34 -4.50 44.69
CA ALA A 61 -5.93 -5.67 45.33
C ALA A 61 -6.47 -5.29 46.72
N LYS A 62 -5.73 -4.52 47.47
CA LYS A 62 -6.16 -4.01 48.79
C LYS A 62 -7.38 -3.11 48.70
N ILE A 63 -7.43 -2.20 47.71
CA ILE A 63 -8.57 -1.29 47.53
C ILE A 63 -9.83 -2.04 47.07
N GLN A 64 -9.69 -3.02 46.20
CA GLN A 64 -10.77 -3.79 45.62
C GLN A 64 -11.20 -5.00 46.45
N GLY A 65 -10.47 -5.32 47.51
CA GLY A 65 -10.71 -6.51 48.33
C GLY A 65 -10.38 -7.84 47.62
N TRP A 66 -9.44 -7.80 46.68
CA TRP A 66 -8.94 -9.01 46.01
C TRP A 66 -7.97 -9.76 46.92
N GLY A 67 -7.77 -11.05 46.64
CA GLY A 67 -6.75 -11.84 47.32
C GLY A 67 -5.35 -11.35 47.01
N GLU A 68 -4.46 -11.46 48.02
CA GLU A 68 -3.02 -11.21 47.81
C GLU A 68 -2.42 -12.31 46.90
N ARG A 69 -1.55 -11.91 45.98
CA ARG A 69 -0.72 -12.85 45.21
C ARG A 69 0.56 -13.13 45.98
N GLU A 70 0.82 -14.39 46.31
CA GLU A 70 2.01 -14.80 47.07
C GLU A 70 3.30 -14.45 46.36
N ASP A 71 3.31 -14.56 45.01
CA ASP A 71 4.44 -14.21 44.15
C ASP A 71 4.71 -12.70 44.08
N TYR A 72 3.80 -11.83 44.54
CA TYR A 72 3.95 -10.37 44.61
C TYR A 72 4.13 -9.80 45.98
N LYS A 73 4.28 -10.68 46.98
CA LYS A 73 4.37 -10.28 48.39
C LYS A 73 5.58 -9.38 48.68
N ASP A 74 6.71 -9.69 48.07
CA ASP A 74 7.94 -8.93 48.18
C ASP A 74 8.40 -8.41 46.82
N PRO A 75 7.83 -7.29 46.27
CA PRO A 75 8.15 -6.80 44.93
C PRO A 75 9.66 -6.55 44.69
N TYR A 76 10.41 -6.17 45.74
CA TYR A 76 11.84 -5.87 45.64
C TYR A 76 12.74 -7.11 45.39
N LEU A 77 12.19 -8.33 45.58
CA LEU A 77 12.88 -9.56 45.25
C LEU A 77 12.64 -10.06 43.84
N LEU A 78 11.73 -9.42 43.13
CA LEU A 78 11.39 -9.79 41.75
C LEU A 78 12.45 -9.29 40.74
N THR A 79 12.61 -10.03 39.67
CA THR A 79 13.38 -9.58 38.51
C THR A 79 12.63 -8.45 37.79
N ASN A 80 13.24 -7.83 36.78
CA ASN A 80 12.55 -6.79 36.00
C ASN A 80 11.34 -7.32 35.19
N GLY A 81 11.21 -8.65 35.06
CA GLY A 81 10.19 -9.27 34.25
C GLY A 81 10.44 -9.11 32.74
N THR A 82 9.41 -9.34 31.95
CA THR A 82 9.45 -9.27 30.50
C THR A 82 9.24 -7.84 30.01
N ASP A 83 10.20 -7.30 29.26
CA ASP A 83 10.05 -6.09 28.47
C ASP A 83 9.50 -6.49 27.08
N TRP A 84 8.17 -6.50 26.96
CA TRP A 84 7.49 -6.92 25.75
C TRP A 84 7.83 -6.09 24.52
N GLN A 85 8.20 -4.83 24.68
CA GLN A 85 8.62 -4.01 23.56
C GLN A 85 9.97 -4.48 23.02
N ARG A 86 10.92 -4.82 23.89
CA ARG A 86 12.23 -5.33 23.47
C ARG A 86 12.17 -6.73 22.87
N GLU A 87 11.21 -7.54 23.31
CA GLU A 87 10.96 -8.86 22.71
C GLU A 87 10.31 -8.77 21.33
N LEU A 88 9.55 -7.71 21.08
CA LEU A 88 8.75 -7.56 19.87
C LEU A 88 9.43 -6.78 18.75
N PHE A 89 10.33 -5.85 19.11
CA PHE A 89 11.03 -5.02 18.14
C PHE A 89 12.47 -5.48 17.92
N GLN A 90 12.91 -5.36 16.68
CA GLN A 90 14.24 -5.77 16.23
C GLN A 90 14.90 -4.68 15.38
N THR A 91 16.23 -4.80 15.22
CA THR A 91 16.91 -4.08 14.15
C THR A 91 16.68 -4.83 12.84
N ALA A 92 16.03 -4.18 11.89
CA ALA A 92 15.57 -4.75 10.64
C ALA A 92 16.45 -4.31 9.47
N PHE A 93 16.76 -5.23 8.57
CA PHE A 93 17.52 -4.96 7.36
C PHE A 93 16.61 -4.47 6.24
N MET A 94 17.14 -3.57 5.40
CA MET A 94 16.46 -3.13 4.19
C MET A 94 17.44 -2.93 3.05
N GLN A 95 16.99 -3.22 1.84
CA GLN A 95 17.73 -2.99 0.61
C GLN A 95 16.82 -2.51 -0.52
N ASN A 96 17.36 -1.66 -1.38
CA ASN A 96 16.67 -1.19 -2.56
C ASN A 96 17.65 -1.10 -3.73
N HIS A 97 17.26 -1.65 -4.86
CA HIS A 97 18.06 -1.71 -6.08
C HIS A 97 17.21 -1.27 -7.26
N ASN A 98 17.70 -0.30 -8.03
CA ASN A 98 17.02 0.19 -9.23
C ASN A 98 18.03 0.22 -10.38
N VAL A 99 17.61 -0.30 -11.53
CA VAL A 99 18.35 -0.22 -12.78
C VAL A 99 17.49 0.53 -13.79
N ASN A 100 18.06 1.50 -14.47
CA ASN A 100 17.41 2.20 -15.56
C ASN A 100 18.29 2.17 -16.80
N ILE A 101 17.69 1.83 -17.94
CA ILE A 101 18.32 1.83 -19.27
C ILE A 101 17.52 2.79 -20.13
N SER A 102 18.12 3.86 -20.59
CA SER A 102 17.43 4.86 -21.42
C SER A 102 18.32 5.29 -22.59
N GLY A 103 17.68 5.64 -23.68
CA GLY A 103 18.38 6.10 -24.88
C GLY A 103 17.38 6.47 -25.96
N GLY A 104 17.91 6.84 -27.11
CA GLY A 104 17.09 7.20 -28.24
C GLY A 104 17.88 7.80 -29.39
N ASN A 105 17.16 8.09 -30.44
CA ASN A 105 17.64 8.88 -31.55
C ASN A 105 16.60 9.98 -31.84
N LYS A 106 16.79 10.74 -32.90
CA LYS A 106 15.90 11.84 -33.32
C LYS A 106 14.42 11.41 -33.48
N ASP A 107 14.14 10.13 -33.78
CA ASP A 107 12.79 9.65 -34.06
C ASP A 107 12.22 8.74 -32.99
N MET A 108 13.03 8.16 -32.12
CA MET A 108 12.64 7.14 -31.16
C MET A 108 13.32 7.36 -29.80
N HIS A 109 12.54 7.28 -28.73
CA HIS A 109 13.05 7.33 -27.36
C HIS A 109 12.51 6.16 -26.56
N TYR A 110 13.36 5.63 -25.67
CA TYR A 110 12.97 4.55 -24.78
C TYR A 110 13.58 4.72 -23.39
N SER A 111 12.86 4.24 -22.38
CA SER A 111 13.36 4.11 -21.02
C SER A 111 12.77 2.82 -20.42
N LEU A 112 13.65 1.95 -19.95
CA LEU A 112 13.31 0.70 -19.28
C LEU A 112 13.88 0.75 -17.86
N SER A 113 13.07 0.48 -16.84
CA SER A 113 13.56 0.40 -15.48
C SER A 113 13.04 -0.82 -14.75
N GLY A 114 13.90 -1.40 -13.92
CA GLY A 114 13.58 -2.47 -13.00
C GLY A 114 13.97 -2.08 -11.58
N GLY A 115 13.14 -2.41 -10.61
CA GLY A 115 13.39 -2.11 -9.20
C GLY A 115 13.06 -3.28 -8.32
N TYR A 116 13.85 -3.46 -7.27
CA TYR A 116 13.63 -4.43 -6.21
C TYR A 116 13.84 -3.74 -4.86
N LEU A 117 12.83 -3.77 -4.01
CA LEU A 117 12.86 -3.32 -2.63
C LEU A 117 12.54 -4.51 -1.74
N ASP A 118 13.36 -4.71 -0.73
CA ASP A 118 13.15 -5.70 0.33
C ASP A 118 13.42 -5.03 1.68
N GLN A 119 12.43 -5.06 2.54
CA GLN A 119 12.44 -4.35 3.80
C GLN A 119 11.85 -5.24 4.89
N ASP A 120 12.69 -5.75 5.77
CA ASP A 120 12.21 -6.35 7.00
C ASP A 120 11.58 -5.28 7.89
N GLY A 121 10.54 -5.62 8.62
CA GLY A 121 9.91 -4.71 9.56
C GLY A 121 10.65 -4.66 10.90
N VAL A 122 10.63 -3.52 11.56
CA VAL A 122 11.15 -3.37 12.93
C VAL A 122 10.36 -4.20 13.95
N GLY A 123 9.11 -4.53 13.66
CA GLY A 123 8.33 -5.53 14.40
C GLY A 123 8.55 -6.92 13.83
N ILE A 124 8.82 -7.90 14.70
CA ILE A 124 9.04 -9.29 14.28
C ILE A 124 7.87 -9.81 13.44
N GLY A 125 8.15 -10.64 12.43
CA GLY A 125 7.15 -11.21 11.54
C GLY A 125 6.53 -10.23 10.53
N SER A 126 6.91 -8.94 10.54
CA SER A 126 6.49 -7.97 9.54
C SER A 126 7.55 -7.79 8.44
N GLY A 127 7.11 -7.40 7.26
CA GLY A 127 8.02 -7.17 6.15
C GLY A 127 7.30 -6.76 4.87
N PHE A 128 8.04 -6.14 3.96
CA PHE A 128 7.54 -5.67 2.67
C PHE A 128 8.56 -5.93 1.57
N THR A 129 8.12 -6.57 0.49
CA THR A 129 8.93 -6.71 -0.72
C THR A 129 8.19 -6.12 -1.92
N ARG A 130 8.92 -5.51 -2.84
CA ARG A 130 8.38 -5.00 -4.11
C ARG A 130 9.34 -5.26 -5.25
N ALA A 131 8.86 -5.97 -6.26
CA ALA A 131 9.48 -6.03 -7.57
C ALA A 131 8.69 -5.15 -8.54
N SER A 132 9.36 -4.32 -9.33
CA SER A 132 8.71 -3.42 -10.28
C SER A 132 9.46 -3.38 -11.61
N PHE A 133 8.70 -3.17 -12.67
CA PHE A 133 9.20 -2.97 -14.02
C PHE A 133 8.43 -1.81 -14.67
N ARG A 134 9.13 -0.95 -15.40
CA ARG A 134 8.52 0.10 -16.19
C ARG A 134 9.18 0.20 -17.56
N ALA A 135 8.36 0.40 -18.58
CA ALA A 135 8.81 0.65 -19.93
C ALA A 135 8.07 1.86 -20.51
N ASN A 136 8.82 2.81 -21.03
CA ASN A 136 8.33 3.95 -21.79
C ASN A 136 8.98 3.90 -23.15
N PHE A 137 8.17 4.04 -24.18
CA PHE A 137 8.62 4.05 -25.58
C PHE A 137 7.79 5.07 -26.35
N ASP A 138 8.43 5.90 -27.13
CA ASP A 138 7.77 6.78 -28.10
C ASP A 138 8.58 6.88 -29.39
N THR A 139 7.89 7.02 -30.52
CA THR A 139 8.52 7.16 -31.82
C THR A 139 7.72 8.08 -32.75
N ASN A 140 8.46 8.86 -33.53
CA ASN A 140 7.92 9.62 -34.64
C ASN A 140 7.80 8.70 -35.86
N VAL A 141 6.58 8.21 -36.13
CA VAL A 141 6.29 7.34 -37.30
C VAL A 141 6.41 8.16 -38.59
N THR A 142 5.99 9.41 -38.53
CA THR A 142 6.11 10.40 -39.60
C THR A 142 6.37 11.77 -38.97
N ASN A 143 6.59 12.81 -39.80
CA ASN A 143 6.76 14.19 -39.32
C ASN A 143 5.50 14.75 -38.62
N TRP A 144 4.34 14.14 -38.85
CA TRP A 144 3.05 14.55 -38.32
C TRP A 144 2.43 13.56 -37.33
N LEU A 145 3.00 12.34 -37.17
CA LEU A 145 2.47 11.30 -36.30
C LEU A 145 3.57 10.78 -35.36
N GLN A 146 3.35 10.97 -34.07
CA GLN A 146 4.10 10.32 -32.99
C GLN A 146 3.19 9.34 -32.27
N VAL A 147 3.68 8.17 -31.95
CA VAL A 147 2.97 7.17 -31.11
C VAL A 147 3.87 6.79 -29.94
N GLY A 148 3.24 6.37 -28.84
CA GLY A 148 4.00 5.89 -27.70
C GLY A 148 3.19 5.00 -26.79
N VAL A 149 3.93 4.26 -25.96
CA VAL A 149 3.40 3.38 -24.93
C VAL A 149 4.16 3.59 -23.63
N ASN A 150 3.42 3.66 -22.54
CA ASN A 150 3.96 3.67 -21.19
C ASN A 150 3.31 2.52 -20.43
N THR A 151 4.09 1.69 -19.79
CA THR A 151 3.59 0.61 -18.96
C THR A 151 4.41 0.48 -17.70
N ALA A 152 3.75 0.15 -16.60
CA ALA A 152 4.40 -0.17 -15.34
C ALA A 152 3.73 -1.39 -14.73
N TYR A 153 4.53 -2.31 -14.25
CA TYR A 153 4.07 -3.47 -13.50
C TYR A 153 4.75 -3.49 -12.14
N SER A 154 4.01 -3.80 -11.11
CA SER A 154 4.57 -4.04 -9.79
C SER A 154 3.92 -5.25 -9.12
N ASN A 155 4.74 -5.96 -8.36
CA ASN A 155 4.32 -7.02 -7.46
C ASN A 155 4.82 -6.67 -6.07
N THR A 156 3.89 -6.53 -5.11
CA THR A 156 4.22 -6.31 -3.70
C THR A 156 3.72 -7.46 -2.85
N LYS A 157 4.53 -7.84 -1.88
CA LYS A 157 4.17 -8.78 -0.82
C LYS A 157 4.41 -8.10 0.51
N GLN A 158 3.41 -8.11 1.38
CA GLN A 158 3.48 -7.49 2.70
C GLN A 158 2.96 -8.45 3.76
N ASN A 159 3.73 -8.62 4.83
CA ASN A 159 3.28 -9.26 6.05
C ASN A 159 2.77 -8.17 6.99
N ILE A 160 1.47 -8.20 7.29
CA ILE A 160 0.77 -7.16 8.06
C ILE A 160 0.30 -7.65 9.44
N THR A 161 0.73 -8.84 9.86
CA THR A 161 0.35 -9.46 11.14
C THR A 161 0.56 -8.51 12.31
N PHE A 162 1.66 -7.79 12.31
CA PHE A 162 2.05 -6.90 13.39
C PHE A 162 1.10 -5.71 13.57
N THR A 163 0.58 -5.14 12.50
CA THR A 163 -0.28 -3.96 12.53
C THR A 163 -1.77 -4.31 12.59
N GLU A 164 -2.18 -5.35 11.86
CA GLU A 164 -3.59 -5.70 11.71
C GLU A 164 -4.14 -6.55 12.89
N ASN A 165 -3.27 -7.25 13.62
CA ASN A 165 -3.69 -8.12 14.74
C ASN A 165 -3.53 -7.44 16.11
N ASN A 166 -3.39 -6.13 16.15
CA ASN A 166 -3.30 -5.37 17.39
C ASN A 166 -2.11 -5.77 18.31
N VAL A 167 -1.06 -6.34 17.71
CA VAL A 167 0.09 -6.90 18.45
C VAL A 167 0.79 -5.86 19.33
N ILE A 168 0.91 -4.62 18.84
CA ILE A 168 1.52 -3.51 19.60
C ILE A 168 0.72 -3.22 20.87
N ASN A 169 -0.60 -3.10 20.74
CA ASN A 169 -1.45 -2.82 21.90
C ASN A 169 -1.42 -3.97 22.92
N THR A 170 -1.41 -5.21 22.41
CA THR A 170 -1.26 -6.39 23.27
C THR A 170 0.07 -6.37 24.02
N ALA A 171 1.18 -6.02 23.37
CA ALA A 171 2.49 -5.91 23.99
C ALA A 171 2.58 -4.82 25.07
N LEU A 172 1.90 -3.68 24.87
CA LEU A 172 1.89 -2.59 25.85
C LEU A 172 1.02 -2.91 27.09
N ASN A 173 0.09 -3.83 26.96
CA ASN A 173 -0.83 -4.20 28.03
C ASN A 173 -0.55 -5.59 28.63
N GLN A 174 0.36 -6.36 28.05
CA GLN A 174 0.70 -7.69 28.55
C GLN A 174 1.44 -7.59 29.88
N PHE A 175 1.14 -8.51 30.77
CA PHE A 175 1.72 -8.54 32.12
C PHE A 175 3.21 -8.86 32.08
N PRO A 176 4.05 -8.16 32.85
CA PRO A 176 5.49 -8.38 32.84
C PRO A 176 5.95 -9.66 33.55
N ASP A 177 5.06 -10.36 34.25
CA ASP A 177 5.31 -11.69 34.84
C ASP A 177 5.12 -12.85 33.86
N VAL A 178 4.54 -12.58 32.70
CA VAL A 178 4.36 -13.58 31.64
C VAL A 178 5.67 -13.69 30.84
N ALA A 179 6.17 -14.92 30.69
CA ALA A 179 7.35 -15.21 29.89
C ALA A 179 7.01 -15.18 28.37
N PRO A 180 7.90 -14.69 27.49
CA PRO A 180 7.72 -14.81 26.05
C PRO A 180 7.59 -16.27 25.59
N ARG A 181 8.43 -17.14 26.19
CA ARG A 181 8.36 -18.58 26.03
C ARG A 181 8.64 -19.27 27.37
N ASN A 182 7.96 -20.35 27.58
CA ASN A 182 8.18 -21.26 28.72
C ASN A 182 9.44 -22.12 28.47
N PRO A 183 10.02 -22.78 29.51
CA PRO A 183 11.18 -23.67 29.36
C PRO A 183 10.97 -24.85 28.39
N ASP A 184 9.74 -25.28 28.17
CA ASP A 184 9.35 -26.31 27.21
C ASP A 184 9.23 -25.82 25.76
N GLY A 185 9.45 -24.49 25.54
CA GLY A 185 9.36 -23.85 24.26
C GLY A 185 7.95 -23.36 23.87
N SER A 186 6.92 -23.68 24.65
CA SER A 186 5.58 -23.14 24.46
C SER A 186 5.53 -21.64 24.73
N TYR A 187 4.52 -20.97 24.18
CA TYR A 187 4.34 -19.52 24.45
C TYR A 187 3.75 -19.32 25.84
N GLY A 188 4.33 -18.40 26.59
CA GLY A 188 3.82 -18.02 27.90
C GLY A 188 2.43 -17.39 27.79
N VAL A 189 1.59 -17.71 28.75
CA VAL A 189 0.22 -17.17 28.87
C VAL A 189 0.00 -16.70 30.31
N PRO A 190 -0.84 -15.69 30.53
CA PRO A 190 -1.21 -15.28 31.87
C PRO A 190 -1.79 -16.47 32.67
N GLN A 191 -1.30 -16.68 33.87
CA GLN A 191 -1.79 -17.73 34.77
C GLN A 191 -2.96 -17.24 35.62
N THR A 192 -3.08 -15.93 35.77
CA THR A 192 -4.10 -15.26 36.55
C THR A 192 -4.84 -14.25 35.69
N ASN A 193 -6.09 -14.00 36.03
CA ASN A 193 -6.92 -13.00 35.40
C ASN A 193 -6.83 -11.68 36.18
N ASP A 194 -5.68 -11.04 36.13
CA ASP A 194 -5.48 -9.75 36.77
C ASP A 194 -6.40 -8.72 36.09
N PHE A 195 -7.13 -7.97 36.90
CA PHE A 195 -8.08 -6.96 36.42
C PHE A 195 -9.20 -7.47 35.51
N ALA A 196 -9.54 -8.76 35.59
CA ALA A 196 -10.51 -9.44 34.73
C ALA A 196 -10.17 -9.34 33.22
N THR A 197 -8.89 -9.36 32.89
CA THR A 197 -8.40 -9.22 31.51
C THR A 197 -7.32 -10.24 31.22
N TYR A 198 -7.47 -10.92 30.08
CA TYR A 198 -6.43 -11.76 29.50
C TYR A 198 -5.92 -11.14 28.20
N TYR A 199 -4.61 -11.17 28.04
CA TYR A 199 -3.98 -10.80 26.77
C TYR A 199 -3.27 -12.02 26.16
N SER A 200 -3.37 -12.17 24.86
CA SER A 200 -2.60 -13.20 24.15
C SER A 200 -1.10 -12.86 24.20
N ASN A 201 -0.25 -13.86 23.98
CA ASN A 201 1.19 -13.63 23.90
C ASN A 201 1.52 -12.84 22.60
N PRO A 202 2.14 -11.64 22.67
CA PRO A 202 2.43 -10.83 21.49
C PRO A 202 3.39 -11.52 20.51
N ILE A 203 4.32 -12.34 21.01
CA ILE A 203 5.27 -13.09 20.19
C ILE A 203 4.57 -14.22 19.43
N PHE A 204 3.58 -14.89 20.05
CA PHE A 204 2.70 -15.82 19.36
C PHE A 204 1.94 -15.11 18.25
N GLU A 205 1.29 -13.99 18.56
CA GLU A 205 0.54 -13.20 17.58
C GLU A 205 1.37 -12.83 16.37
N ALA A 206 2.62 -12.39 16.59
CA ALA A 206 3.52 -11.96 15.54
C ALA A 206 4.06 -13.10 14.67
N ASN A 207 4.30 -14.29 15.23
CA ASN A 207 5.00 -15.38 14.57
C ASN A 207 4.09 -16.49 14.04
N MET A 208 3.00 -16.78 14.76
CA MET A 208 2.15 -17.95 14.46
C MET A 208 0.93 -17.61 13.59
N LYS A 209 0.51 -16.36 13.59
CA LYS A 209 -0.55 -15.90 12.70
C LYS A 209 0.02 -15.48 11.37
N GLU A 210 -0.51 -15.99 10.28
CA GLU A 210 -0.25 -15.47 8.94
C GLU A 210 -1.26 -14.36 8.64
N ASN A 211 -0.80 -13.16 8.34
CA ASN A 211 -1.62 -12.11 7.77
C ASN A 211 -0.81 -11.41 6.68
N ARG A 212 -1.02 -11.83 5.45
CA ARG A 212 -0.21 -11.44 4.31
C ARG A 212 -1.06 -10.97 3.16
N THR A 213 -0.59 -9.95 2.47
CA THR A 213 -1.16 -9.48 1.21
C THR A 213 -0.17 -9.59 0.08
N ASN A 214 -0.66 -9.97 -1.10
CA ASN A 214 0.07 -9.89 -2.34
C ASN A 214 -0.72 -9.01 -3.30
N ASN A 215 -0.10 -7.93 -3.76
CA ASN A 215 -0.73 -7.01 -4.71
C ASN A 215 0.08 -6.97 -6.00
N TYR A 216 -0.63 -7.16 -7.11
CA TYR A 216 -0.09 -7.06 -8.47
C TYR A 216 -0.81 -5.90 -9.15
N GLN A 217 -0.05 -5.00 -9.75
CA GLN A 217 -0.59 -3.84 -10.43
C GLN A 217 0.04 -3.69 -11.80
N LEU A 218 -0.80 -3.50 -12.81
CA LEU A 218 -0.41 -3.17 -14.16
C LEU A 218 -1.03 -1.83 -14.55
N ASP A 219 -0.21 -0.82 -14.78
CA ASP A 219 -0.58 0.44 -15.38
C ASP A 219 -0.18 0.44 -16.85
N TYR A 220 -1.02 0.95 -17.72
CA TYR A 220 -0.75 1.05 -19.15
C TYR A 220 -1.35 2.32 -19.74
N ASN A 221 -0.65 2.89 -20.71
CA ASN A 221 -1.11 4.02 -21.49
C ASN A 221 -0.50 3.93 -22.89
N VAL A 222 -1.34 4.02 -23.90
CA VAL A 222 -0.96 4.12 -25.32
C VAL A 222 -1.45 5.46 -25.83
N PHE A 223 -0.63 6.18 -26.59
CA PHE A 223 -1.02 7.47 -27.11
C PHE A 223 -0.54 7.70 -28.53
N ALA A 224 -1.26 8.58 -29.21
CA ALA A 224 -0.86 9.17 -30.48
C ALA A 224 -0.96 10.69 -30.40
N ASN A 225 0.09 11.38 -30.89
CA ASN A 225 0.11 12.81 -31.16
C ASN A 225 0.09 13.02 -32.67
N ILE A 226 -0.91 13.72 -33.17
CA ILE A 226 -1.14 13.97 -34.58
C ILE A 226 -1.03 15.47 -34.83
N LYS A 227 -0.09 15.88 -35.69
CA LYS A 227 0.21 17.29 -36.04
C LYS A 227 -0.08 17.51 -37.53
N PRO A 228 -1.36 17.54 -37.95
CA PRO A 228 -1.71 17.54 -39.36
C PRO A 228 -1.36 18.84 -40.09
N VAL A 229 -1.39 19.94 -39.38
CA VAL A 229 -1.01 21.30 -39.89
C VAL A 229 -0.26 22.07 -38.79
N LYS A 230 0.44 23.11 -39.20
CA LYS A 230 1.18 23.99 -38.27
C LYS A 230 0.23 24.55 -37.20
N GLY A 231 0.66 24.48 -35.94
CA GLY A 231 -0.11 24.94 -34.78
C GLY A 231 -1.15 23.98 -34.24
N LEU A 232 -1.63 23.00 -35.00
CA LEU A 232 -2.61 22.02 -34.52
C LEU A 232 -1.93 20.74 -34.01
N ASN A 233 -2.21 20.39 -32.76
CA ASN A 233 -1.80 19.13 -32.15
C ASN A 233 -3.04 18.42 -31.61
N ILE A 234 -3.31 17.21 -32.09
CA ILE A 234 -4.38 16.34 -31.62
C ILE A 234 -3.73 15.19 -30.86
N ARG A 235 -4.13 14.98 -29.61
CA ARG A 235 -3.67 13.87 -28.79
C ARG A 235 -4.82 12.92 -28.48
N ILE A 236 -4.57 11.63 -28.67
CA ILE A 236 -5.47 10.54 -28.33
C ILE A 236 -4.72 9.62 -27.39
N GLU A 237 -5.33 9.27 -26.26
CA GLU A 237 -4.76 8.41 -25.24
C GLU A 237 -5.79 7.35 -24.82
N TYR A 238 -5.32 6.12 -24.69
CA TYR A 238 -6.06 5.06 -24.02
C TYR A 238 -5.16 4.48 -22.93
N GLY A 239 -5.64 4.49 -21.72
CA GLY A 239 -4.89 3.99 -20.57
C GLY A 239 -5.76 3.35 -19.53
N GLY A 240 -5.14 2.80 -18.52
CA GLY A 240 -5.85 2.20 -17.42
C GLY A 240 -4.95 1.52 -16.42
N ASN A 241 -5.62 0.89 -15.47
CA ASN A 241 -5.00 0.14 -14.39
C ASN A 241 -5.72 -1.20 -14.21
N ARG A 242 -4.95 -2.24 -13.86
CA ARG A 242 -5.45 -3.53 -13.39
C ARG A 242 -4.74 -3.86 -12.09
N GLY A 243 -5.52 -4.06 -11.04
CA GLY A 243 -5.01 -4.43 -9.73
C GLY A 243 -5.56 -5.79 -9.30
N TRP A 244 -4.68 -6.68 -8.86
CA TRP A 244 -5.05 -7.96 -8.25
C TRP A 244 -4.51 -7.96 -6.82
N TYR A 245 -5.41 -7.97 -5.84
CA TYR A 245 -5.07 -7.95 -4.43
C TYR A 245 -5.52 -9.25 -3.78
N ASN A 246 -4.56 -10.04 -3.30
CA ASN A 246 -4.82 -11.32 -2.64
C ASN A 246 -4.51 -11.20 -1.15
N THR A 247 -5.41 -11.69 -0.31
CA THR A 247 -5.25 -11.75 1.15
C THR A 247 -5.12 -13.18 1.63
N TYR A 248 -4.24 -13.36 2.58
CA TYR A 248 -3.95 -14.64 3.22
C TYR A 248 -3.96 -14.43 4.72
N TYR A 249 -4.91 -15.07 5.39
CA TYR A 249 -5.01 -15.07 6.83
C TYR A 249 -5.08 -16.50 7.33
N PHE A 250 -4.28 -16.80 8.36
CA PHE A 250 -4.34 -18.05 9.11
C PHE A 250 -4.03 -17.79 10.56
N VAL A 251 -4.78 -18.40 11.45
CA VAL A 251 -4.52 -18.47 12.89
C VAL A 251 -4.59 -19.94 13.30
N PRO A 252 -3.59 -20.47 14.03
CA PRO A 252 -3.65 -21.83 14.58
C PRO A 252 -4.59 -21.90 15.79
N ASP A 253 -4.86 -23.12 16.27
CA ASP A 253 -5.49 -23.32 17.57
C ASP A 253 -4.61 -22.75 18.69
N TYR A 254 -5.20 -21.95 19.53
CA TYR A 254 -4.47 -21.30 20.62
C TYR A 254 -5.39 -21.01 21.81
N SER A 255 -4.84 -21.14 23.02
CA SER A 255 -5.58 -20.82 24.25
C SER A 255 -4.76 -19.89 25.14
N TYR A 256 -5.41 -18.91 25.75
CA TYR A 256 -4.81 -18.05 26.77
C TYR A 256 -5.89 -17.69 27.81
N GLY A 257 -5.58 -17.95 29.07
CA GLY A 257 -6.60 -17.94 30.12
C GLY A 257 -7.76 -18.87 29.75
N ASP A 258 -8.99 -18.37 29.88
CA ASP A 258 -10.21 -19.09 29.53
C ASP A 258 -10.60 -18.95 28.06
N ILE A 259 -9.83 -18.15 27.30
CA ILE A 259 -10.12 -17.89 25.89
C ILE A 259 -9.52 -19.00 25.03
N LYS A 260 -10.36 -19.61 24.20
CA LYS A 260 -9.95 -20.57 23.18
C LYS A 260 -10.17 -19.97 21.81
N VAL A 261 -9.11 -19.91 21.02
CA VAL A 261 -9.14 -19.50 19.61
C VAL A 261 -9.08 -20.75 18.75
N GLU A 262 -10.10 -20.97 17.94
CA GLU A 262 -10.15 -22.07 16.98
C GLU A 262 -9.37 -21.69 15.73
N SER A 263 -8.61 -22.64 15.19
CA SER A 263 -7.85 -22.44 13.95
C SER A 263 -8.76 -22.01 12.81
N GLN A 264 -8.30 -21.01 12.05
CA GLN A 264 -9.06 -20.42 10.96
C GLN A 264 -8.14 -20.01 9.80
N SER A 265 -8.58 -20.27 8.58
CA SER A 265 -7.98 -19.71 7.38
C SER A 265 -9.00 -18.89 6.60
N THR A 266 -8.57 -17.74 6.12
CA THR A 266 -9.34 -16.90 5.20
C THR A 266 -8.47 -16.55 3.98
N ARG A 267 -9.05 -16.66 2.79
CA ARG A 267 -8.43 -16.31 1.52
C ARG A 267 -9.32 -15.33 0.77
N GLY A 268 -8.75 -14.24 0.32
CA GLY A 268 -9.46 -13.26 -0.47
C GLY A 268 -8.75 -12.99 -1.80
N LYS A 269 -9.54 -12.71 -2.84
CA LYS A 269 -9.06 -12.24 -4.14
C LYS A 269 -9.91 -11.07 -4.58
N ASN A 270 -9.27 -9.96 -4.84
CA ASN A 270 -9.92 -8.76 -5.34
C ASN A 270 -9.29 -8.38 -6.68
N LEU A 271 -10.11 -7.94 -7.61
CA LEU A 271 -9.71 -7.43 -8.91
C LEU A 271 -10.27 -6.03 -9.08
N SER A 272 -9.42 -5.06 -9.37
CA SER A 272 -9.85 -3.72 -9.75
C SER A 272 -9.51 -3.44 -11.20
N LYS A 273 -10.43 -2.78 -11.90
CA LYS A 273 -10.32 -2.43 -13.31
C LYS A 273 -10.64 -0.95 -13.47
N TYR A 274 -9.71 -0.21 -14.04
CA TYR A 274 -9.90 1.19 -14.43
C TYR A 274 -9.45 1.38 -15.86
N ASN A 275 -10.19 2.16 -16.63
CA ASN A 275 -9.84 2.56 -17.98
C ASN A 275 -10.11 4.05 -18.16
N SER A 276 -9.36 4.66 -19.05
CA SER A 276 -9.54 6.04 -19.48
C SER A 276 -9.28 6.15 -20.97
N PHE A 277 -10.20 6.79 -21.68
CA PHE A 277 -10.01 7.22 -23.05
C PHE A 277 -10.10 8.73 -23.12
N LYS A 278 -9.04 9.37 -23.58
CA LYS A 278 -8.90 10.82 -23.60
C LYS A 278 -8.47 11.29 -24.97
N GLN A 279 -9.11 12.34 -25.45
CA GLN A 279 -8.78 12.96 -26.71
C GLN A 279 -8.91 14.49 -26.59
N TYR A 280 -7.91 15.18 -27.06
CA TYR A 280 -7.96 16.64 -27.08
C TYR A 280 -7.14 17.22 -28.23
N ALA A 281 -7.60 18.36 -28.72
CA ALA A 281 -6.93 19.14 -29.75
C ALA A 281 -6.49 20.48 -29.16
N THR A 282 -5.26 20.86 -29.43
CA THR A 282 -4.70 22.17 -29.09
C THR A 282 -4.31 22.89 -30.37
N TYR A 283 -4.75 24.13 -30.53
CA TYR A 283 -4.40 24.97 -31.66
C TYR A 283 -3.73 26.24 -31.18
N ASP A 284 -2.45 26.39 -31.56
CA ASP A 284 -1.59 27.55 -31.27
C ASP A 284 -1.46 28.42 -32.52
N PHE A 285 -1.78 29.73 -32.42
CA PHE A 285 -1.69 30.65 -33.56
C PHE A 285 -1.40 32.09 -33.15
N ASP A 286 -0.70 32.78 -33.99
CA ASP A 286 -0.25 34.17 -33.83
C ASP A 286 -0.84 35.04 -34.97
N PRO A 287 -2.10 35.53 -34.85
CA PRO A 287 -2.73 36.28 -35.94
C PRO A 287 -2.14 37.66 -36.15
N PHE A 288 -1.52 38.20 -35.08
CA PHE A 288 -0.86 39.53 -35.11
C PHE A 288 0.45 39.48 -34.32
N LYS A 289 1.37 40.40 -34.63
CA LYS A 289 2.64 40.51 -33.91
C LYS A 289 2.40 40.69 -32.41
N ASN A 290 3.14 39.96 -31.60
CA ASN A 290 3.07 39.98 -30.13
C ASN A 290 1.71 39.54 -29.54
N ASN A 291 0.89 38.81 -30.27
CA ASN A 291 -0.37 38.22 -29.83
C ASN A 291 -0.32 36.70 -30.04
N HIS A 292 -0.30 35.96 -28.97
CA HIS A 292 -0.30 34.51 -29.02
C HIS A 292 -1.61 33.95 -28.44
N PHE A 293 -2.27 33.10 -29.20
CA PHE A 293 -3.52 32.43 -28.82
C PHE A 293 -3.31 30.94 -28.79
N GLN A 294 -3.88 30.30 -27.78
CA GLN A 294 -3.97 28.84 -27.69
C GLN A 294 -5.39 28.46 -27.31
N ILE A 295 -6.00 27.59 -28.10
CA ILE A 295 -7.31 27.00 -27.82
C ILE A 295 -7.14 25.50 -27.65
N MET A 296 -7.68 24.94 -26.58
CA MET A 296 -7.74 23.50 -26.35
C MET A 296 -9.19 23.08 -26.15
N LEU A 297 -9.59 22.03 -26.85
CA LEU A 297 -10.87 21.35 -26.65
C LEU A 297 -10.60 19.87 -26.42
N GLY A 298 -11.28 19.25 -25.46
CA GLY A 298 -11.04 17.87 -25.11
C GLY A 298 -12.26 17.15 -24.56
N HIS A 299 -12.20 15.84 -24.69
CA HIS A 299 -13.14 14.88 -24.16
C HIS A 299 -12.38 13.79 -23.41
N GLU A 300 -12.96 13.29 -22.32
CA GLU A 300 -12.41 12.20 -21.53
C GLU A 300 -13.55 11.30 -21.04
N ALA A 301 -13.46 10.01 -21.33
CA ALA A 301 -14.31 8.97 -20.75
C ALA A 301 -13.49 8.10 -19.82
N GLN A 302 -14.00 7.87 -18.62
CA GLN A 302 -13.39 7.00 -17.60
C GLN A 302 -14.44 6.00 -17.12
N TRP A 303 -14.01 4.75 -16.90
CA TRP A 303 -14.89 3.72 -16.35
C TRP A 303 -14.10 2.67 -15.58
N GLY A 304 -14.74 2.08 -14.62
CA GLY A 304 -14.13 1.04 -13.81
C GLY A 304 -15.12 0.24 -13.01
N ASN A 305 -14.65 -0.88 -12.50
CA ASN A 305 -15.32 -1.69 -11.50
C ASN A 305 -14.28 -2.42 -10.65
N TRP A 306 -14.76 -3.06 -9.60
CA TRP A 306 -13.97 -3.97 -8.78
C TRP A 306 -14.81 -5.22 -8.50
N GLU A 307 -14.13 -6.32 -8.25
CA GLU A 307 -14.72 -7.61 -7.92
C GLU A 307 -13.97 -8.17 -6.70
N SER A 308 -14.67 -8.76 -5.76
CA SER A 308 -14.07 -9.44 -4.63
C SER A 308 -14.68 -10.81 -4.40
N LEU A 309 -13.83 -11.77 -4.04
CA LEU A 309 -14.22 -13.10 -3.63
C LEU A 309 -13.41 -13.47 -2.41
N SER A 310 -14.06 -13.92 -1.36
CA SER A 310 -13.38 -14.45 -0.18
C SER A 310 -14.03 -15.76 0.30
N GLY A 311 -13.23 -16.57 0.97
CA GLY A 311 -13.71 -17.78 1.64
C GLY A 311 -12.95 -17.99 2.94
N SER A 312 -13.61 -18.61 3.91
CA SER A 312 -13.04 -18.95 5.21
C SER A 312 -13.48 -20.33 5.66
N ARG A 313 -12.62 -21.01 6.41
CA ARG A 313 -12.93 -22.23 7.17
C ARG A 313 -12.19 -22.23 8.49
N LYS A 314 -12.73 -22.98 9.46
CA LYS A 314 -12.16 -23.25 10.77
C LYS A 314 -11.88 -24.73 10.98
N GLY A 315 -11.31 -25.09 12.13
CA GLY A 315 -11.12 -26.49 12.55
C GLY A 315 -10.08 -27.21 11.72
N TYR A 316 -8.84 -26.71 11.73
CA TYR A 316 -7.71 -27.34 11.05
C TYR A 316 -7.06 -28.37 11.96
N LEU A 317 -6.79 -29.58 11.44
CA LEU A 317 -6.12 -30.65 12.17
C LEU A 317 -4.61 -30.47 12.29
N SER A 318 -4.04 -29.52 11.56
CA SER A 318 -2.59 -29.23 11.55
C SER A 318 -2.32 -27.80 11.14
N ASP A 319 -1.44 -27.14 11.88
CA ASP A 319 -0.97 -25.79 11.60
C ASP A 319 -0.01 -25.71 10.39
N ALA A 320 0.38 -26.85 9.80
CA ALA A 320 1.22 -26.89 8.62
C ALA A 320 0.42 -26.76 7.31
N ILE A 321 -0.90 -26.86 7.33
CA ILE A 321 -1.74 -26.87 6.14
C ILE A 321 -2.77 -25.74 6.19
N HIS A 322 -2.48 -24.64 5.52
CA HIS A 322 -3.30 -23.43 5.49
C HIS A 322 -4.30 -23.38 4.32
N SER A 323 -4.43 -24.45 3.53
CA SER A 323 -5.40 -24.53 2.42
C SER A 323 -6.82 -24.53 2.97
N LEU A 324 -7.75 -23.78 2.35
CA LEU A 324 -9.16 -23.79 2.76
C LEU A 324 -9.77 -25.20 2.80
N ASN A 325 -9.36 -26.07 1.88
CA ASN A 325 -9.91 -27.44 1.83
C ASN A 325 -9.51 -28.33 3.00
N ALA A 326 -8.50 -27.94 3.78
CA ALA A 326 -8.07 -28.70 4.97
C ALA A 326 -8.89 -28.38 6.22
N GLY A 327 -9.62 -27.28 6.24
CA GLY A 327 -10.54 -26.94 7.34
C GLY A 327 -11.87 -27.68 7.23
N ASP A 328 -12.61 -27.76 8.35
CA ASP A 328 -13.93 -28.41 8.40
C ASP A 328 -14.87 -27.76 7.38
N SER A 329 -15.40 -28.58 6.49
CA SER A 329 -16.33 -28.15 5.44
C SER A 329 -17.64 -27.56 5.97
N LYS A 330 -18.05 -27.94 7.19
CA LYS A 330 -19.24 -27.41 7.85
C LYS A 330 -19.11 -25.98 8.31
N THR A 331 -17.86 -25.50 8.47
CA THR A 331 -17.55 -24.11 8.87
C THR A 331 -17.33 -23.19 7.68
N ALA A 332 -17.49 -23.68 6.45
CA ALA A 332 -17.22 -22.93 5.24
C ALA A 332 -18.10 -21.68 5.13
N THR A 333 -17.49 -20.55 4.93
CA THR A 333 -18.15 -19.29 4.59
C THR A 333 -17.54 -18.71 3.32
N ASN A 334 -18.34 -17.97 2.59
CA ASN A 334 -17.88 -17.25 1.40
C ASN A 334 -18.60 -15.92 1.27
N SER A 335 -17.97 -15.00 0.57
CA SER A 335 -18.53 -13.72 0.16
C SER A 335 -18.07 -13.40 -1.26
N ASN A 336 -18.98 -12.96 -2.07
CA ASN A 336 -18.71 -12.40 -3.40
C ASN A 336 -19.35 -11.02 -3.52
N ASP A 337 -18.63 -10.07 -4.11
CA ASP A 337 -19.15 -8.74 -4.43
C ASP A 337 -18.55 -8.31 -5.77
N ASP A 338 -19.40 -8.08 -6.76
CA ASP A 338 -18.97 -7.67 -8.09
C ASP A 338 -18.79 -6.16 -8.21
N GLY A 339 -19.03 -5.42 -7.11
CA GLY A 339 -18.94 -3.97 -7.05
C GLY A 339 -19.98 -3.27 -7.93
N THR A 340 -20.06 -1.97 -7.81
CA THR A 340 -20.88 -1.14 -8.70
C THR A 340 -20.00 -0.56 -9.79
N PRO A 341 -20.23 -0.91 -11.07
CA PRO A 341 -19.55 -0.24 -12.16
C PRO A 341 -19.85 1.27 -12.14
N TRP A 342 -18.84 2.06 -12.44
CA TRP A 342 -18.96 3.50 -12.51
C TRP A 342 -18.38 4.03 -13.82
N SER A 343 -18.90 5.15 -14.29
CA SER A 343 -18.36 5.86 -15.45
C SER A 343 -18.44 7.37 -15.25
N ILE A 344 -17.51 8.07 -15.85
CA ILE A 344 -17.49 9.53 -15.91
C ILE A 344 -17.18 9.92 -17.34
N GLU A 345 -17.97 10.83 -17.88
CA GLU A 345 -17.73 11.45 -19.18
C GLU A 345 -17.56 12.95 -19.00
N SER A 346 -16.56 13.51 -19.64
CA SER A 346 -16.13 14.88 -19.40
C SER A 346 -15.81 15.59 -20.71
N TYR A 347 -16.27 16.82 -20.83
CA TYR A 347 -15.92 17.74 -21.91
C TYR A 347 -15.24 18.97 -21.30
N PHE A 348 -14.12 19.40 -21.88
CA PHE A 348 -13.37 20.54 -21.34
C PHE A 348 -12.79 21.40 -22.45
N GLY A 349 -12.62 22.67 -22.15
CA GLY A 349 -11.97 23.63 -23.02
C GLY A 349 -11.13 24.60 -22.24
N ARG A 350 -10.06 25.06 -22.88
CA ARG A 350 -9.19 26.10 -22.38
C ARG A 350 -8.88 27.10 -23.48
N PHE A 351 -8.91 28.35 -23.11
CA PHE A 351 -8.45 29.47 -23.93
C PHE A 351 -7.33 30.19 -23.20
N ASN A 352 -6.18 30.33 -23.83
CA ASN A 352 -5.07 31.15 -23.36
C ASN A 352 -4.81 32.27 -24.36
N TYR A 353 -4.60 33.47 -23.85
CA TYR A 353 -4.18 34.63 -24.61
C TYR A 353 -2.98 35.28 -23.94
N ASN A 354 -1.94 35.51 -24.70
CA ASN A 354 -0.75 36.24 -24.28
C ASN A 354 -0.52 37.44 -25.19
N LEU A 355 -0.55 38.65 -24.62
CA LEU A 355 -0.27 39.92 -25.27
C LEU A 355 1.02 40.46 -24.76
N LEU A 356 2.00 40.69 -25.68
CA LEU A 356 3.29 41.32 -25.41
C LEU A 356 4.14 40.62 -24.34
N ASP A 357 3.88 39.34 -24.01
CA ASP A 357 4.46 38.64 -22.88
C ASP A 357 4.26 39.34 -21.51
N ARG A 358 3.24 40.20 -21.42
CA ARG A 358 2.89 40.98 -20.23
C ARG A 358 1.50 40.71 -19.72
N TYR A 359 0.54 40.52 -20.61
CA TYR A 359 -0.87 40.32 -20.23
C TYR A 359 -1.27 38.90 -20.61
N LEU A 360 -1.51 38.10 -19.58
CA LEU A 360 -1.87 36.68 -19.72
C LEU A 360 -3.31 36.53 -19.28
N LEU A 361 -4.15 36.02 -20.17
CA LEU A 361 -5.53 35.63 -19.85
C LEU A 361 -5.72 34.14 -20.07
N THR A 362 -6.27 33.46 -19.10
CA THR A 362 -6.67 32.06 -19.20
C THR A 362 -8.12 31.90 -18.81
N ALA A 363 -8.91 31.28 -19.67
CA ALA A 363 -10.27 30.85 -19.37
C ALA A 363 -10.37 29.34 -19.55
N THR A 364 -11.04 28.67 -18.64
CA THR A 364 -11.26 27.21 -18.69
C THR A 364 -12.69 26.87 -18.33
N LEU A 365 -13.26 25.92 -19.07
CA LEU A 365 -14.57 25.36 -18.78
C LEU A 365 -14.48 23.84 -18.80
N ARG A 366 -15.17 23.18 -17.89
CA ARG A 366 -15.31 21.72 -17.85
C ARG A 366 -16.71 21.34 -17.39
N THR A 367 -17.26 20.29 -17.97
CA THR A 367 -18.46 19.63 -17.54
C THR A 367 -18.19 18.15 -17.36
N ASP A 368 -18.67 17.57 -16.27
CA ASP A 368 -18.53 16.16 -15.94
C ASP A 368 -19.92 15.56 -15.72
N GLY A 369 -20.20 14.44 -16.38
CA GLY A 369 -21.34 13.58 -16.14
C GLY A 369 -20.87 12.28 -15.48
N SER A 370 -21.51 11.85 -14.39
CA SER A 370 -21.19 10.61 -13.68
C SER A 370 -22.42 9.73 -13.55
N SER A 371 -22.24 8.42 -13.72
CA SER A 371 -23.26 7.40 -13.41
C SER A 371 -23.18 7.01 -11.95
#